data_dcc4b43dfb59ff6bad3d7e7c4069f4e9
#
_entry.id   dcc4b43dfb59ff6bad3d7e7c4069f4e9
#
_cell.length_a   1.000
_cell.length_b   1.000
_cell.length_c   1.000
_cell.angle_alpha   90.00
_cell.angle_beta   90.00
_cell.angle_gamma   90.00
#
_symmetry.space_group_name_H-M   'P 1'
#
loop_
_entity.id
_entity.type
_entity.pdbx_description
1 polymer ?
#
loop_
_entity_poly.entity_id
_entity_poly.type
_entity_poly.pdbx_seq_one_letter_code
_entity_poly.pdbx_strand_id
1 'polypeptide(L)'
;MSVNTPKSHTAYIGLGSNLEDPVQQLKTALKELNELTDTRLIIASSLYSSKPVGPQDQPDFVNAVAMLETNLEPLELLDQLQALEQSHRRVRERHWGPRTLDLDLLLYDDSS
;
A
#
# COMPACT_ATOMS: atom_id res chain seq x y z
N MET A 1 -30.05 -17.70 -10.04
CA MET A 1 -29.10 -17.55 -9.80
C MET A 1 -28.52 -16.40 -9.95
N SER A 2 -27.93 -15.91 -9.29
CA SER A 2 -27.39 -14.77 -9.48
C SER A 2 -26.19 -14.83 -10.18
N VAL A 3 -26.19 -14.41 -11.29
CA VAL A 3 -25.03 -14.49 -12.03
C VAL A 3 -24.44 -13.16 -12.21
N ASN A 4 -24.97 -12.19 -11.52
CA ASN A 4 -24.46 -10.86 -11.73
C ASN A 4 -23.54 -10.38 -10.64
N THR A 5 -23.03 -11.29 -9.87
CA THR A 5 -22.04 -10.92 -8.89
C THR A 5 -20.81 -10.40 -9.60
N PRO A 6 -20.36 -9.20 -9.31
CA PRO A 6 -19.18 -8.67 -9.96
C PRO A 6 -18.00 -9.59 -9.72
N LYS A 7 -17.17 -9.73 -10.73
CA LYS A 7 -16.02 -10.55 -10.61
C LYS A 7 -14.98 -9.79 -9.82
N SER A 8 -14.50 -10.36 -8.77
CA SER A 8 -13.46 -9.71 -8.00
C SER A 8 -12.09 -10.10 -8.53
N HIS A 9 -11.12 -9.30 -8.24
CA HIS A 9 -9.76 -9.50 -8.68
C HIS A 9 -8.85 -9.54 -7.46
N THR A 10 -7.72 -10.19 -7.61
CA THR A 10 -6.72 -10.24 -6.55
C THR A 10 -5.59 -9.29 -6.89
N ALA A 11 -5.22 -8.45 -5.95
CA ALA A 11 -4.14 -7.50 -6.15
C ALA A 11 -3.13 -7.64 -5.03
N TYR A 12 -1.86 -7.52 -5.37
CA TYR A 12 -0.79 -7.57 -4.38
C TYR A 12 -0.14 -6.21 -4.32
N ILE A 13 -0.05 -5.68 -3.12
CA ILE A 13 0.46 -4.34 -2.90
C ILE A 13 1.70 -4.43 -2.04
N GLY A 14 2.78 -3.80 -2.51
CA GLY A 14 3.98 -3.64 -1.70
C GLY A 14 3.86 -2.36 -0.91
N LEU A 15 4.20 -2.40 0.36
CA LEU A 15 4.18 -1.24 1.23
C LEU A 15 5.57 -1.01 1.79
N GLY A 16 5.96 0.24 1.90
CA GLY A 16 7.25 0.58 2.48
C GLY A 16 7.24 1.95 3.12
N SER A 17 8.00 2.10 4.17
CA SER A 17 8.16 3.38 4.85
C SER A 17 9.46 3.36 5.63
N ASN A 18 10.16 4.49 5.70
CA ASN A 18 11.37 4.57 6.53
C ASN A 18 11.46 5.86 7.34
N LEU A 19 10.34 6.59 7.45
CA LEU A 19 10.34 7.84 8.20
C LEU A 19 9.19 7.87 9.17
N GLU A 20 9.39 8.57 10.26
CA GLU A 20 8.29 8.95 11.16
C GLU A 20 7.47 7.76 11.61
N ASP A 21 8.08 6.86 12.34
CA ASP A 21 7.37 5.70 12.87
C ASP A 21 6.86 4.80 11.74
N PRO A 22 7.77 4.20 10.99
CA PRO A 22 7.36 3.41 9.82
C PRO A 22 6.46 2.24 10.15
N VAL A 23 6.60 1.62 11.30
CA VAL A 23 5.72 0.51 11.67
C VAL A 23 4.28 0.99 11.76
N GLN A 24 4.07 2.13 12.41
CA GLN A 24 2.72 2.68 12.53
C GLN A 24 2.19 3.11 11.17
N GLN A 25 3.03 3.67 10.30
CA GLN A 25 2.63 4.05 8.96
C GLN A 25 2.09 2.84 8.22
N LEU A 26 2.78 1.71 8.30
CA LEU A 26 2.34 0.52 7.59
C LEU A 26 1.06 -0.06 8.20
N LYS A 27 0.95 -0.07 9.52
CA LYS A 27 -0.26 -0.57 10.16
C LYS A 27 -1.47 0.26 9.75
N THR A 28 -1.31 1.57 9.72
CA THR A 28 -2.39 2.46 9.30
C THR A 28 -2.73 2.23 7.84
N ALA A 29 -1.71 2.09 7.00
CA ALA A 29 -1.94 1.86 5.58
C ALA A 29 -2.69 0.55 5.33
N LEU A 30 -2.35 -0.51 6.05
CA LEU A 30 -3.06 -1.78 5.90
C LEU A 30 -4.53 -1.63 6.25
N LYS A 31 -4.83 -0.88 7.30
CA LYS A 31 -6.21 -0.63 7.66
C LYS A 31 -6.92 0.15 6.57
N GLU A 32 -6.24 1.15 6.03
CA GLU A 32 -6.82 1.99 4.98
C GLU A 32 -7.05 1.20 3.70
N LEU A 33 -6.15 0.27 3.37
CA LEU A 33 -6.35 -0.58 2.21
C LEU A 33 -7.63 -1.41 2.35
N ASN A 34 -7.91 -1.87 3.57
CA ASN A 34 -9.12 -2.63 3.82
C ASN A 34 -10.38 -1.78 3.71
N GLU A 35 -10.22 -0.48 3.73
CA GLU A 35 -11.35 0.46 3.68
C GLU A 35 -11.54 1.10 2.31
N LEU A 36 -10.72 0.76 1.33
CA LEU A 36 -10.91 1.30 -0.01
C LEU A 36 -12.22 0.83 -0.62
N THR A 37 -12.75 1.65 -1.51
CA THR A 37 -14.00 1.33 -2.18
C THR A 37 -13.93 -0.04 -2.85
N ASP A 38 -14.94 -0.86 -2.63
CA ASP A 38 -15.08 -2.17 -3.26
C ASP A 38 -13.83 -3.05 -3.12
N THR A 39 -13.15 -2.93 -2.01
CA THR A 39 -11.89 -3.61 -1.79
C THR A 39 -11.81 -4.09 -0.35
N ARG A 40 -11.17 -5.21 -0.14
CA ARG A 40 -10.90 -5.65 1.22
C ARG A 40 -9.53 -6.32 1.28
N LEU A 41 -8.94 -6.24 2.44
CA LEU A 41 -7.65 -6.87 2.69
C LEU A 41 -7.89 -8.33 3.04
N ILE A 42 -7.26 -9.22 2.32
CA ILE A 42 -7.38 -10.66 2.57
C ILE A 42 -6.33 -11.11 3.58
N ILE A 43 -5.08 -10.73 3.32
CA ILE A 43 -4.00 -11.14 4.19
C ILE A 43 -2.82 -10.20 3.96
N ALA A 44 -2.00 -10.05 4.96
CA ALA A 44 -0.79 -9.24 4.84
C ALA A 44 0.37 -10.04 5.41
N SER A 45 1.55 -9.81 4.85
CA SER A 45 2.75 -10.44 5.37
C SER A 45 3.11 -9.82 6.71
N SER A 46 4.04 -10.44 7.40
CA SER A 46 4.67 -9.79 8.54
C SER A 46 5.42 -8.57 8.07
N LEU A 47 5.64 -7.64 8.95
CA LEU A 47 6.49 -6.50 8.65
C LEU A 47 7.94 -6.96 8.68
N TYR A 48 8.73 -6.45 7.75
CA TYR A 48 10.14 -6.79 7.72
C TYR A 48 10.94 -5.56 7.34
N SER A 49 12.21 -5.52 7.73
CA SER A 49 13.03 -4.36 7.44
C SER A 49 13.98 -4.63 6.30
N SER A 50 14.36 -3.57 5.62
CA SER A 50 15.35 -3.64 4.57
C SER A 50 16.19 -2.38 4.63
N LYS A 51 17.41 -2.47 4.13
CA LYS A 51 18.30 -1.33 4.12
C LYS A 51 18.01 -0.44 2.94
N PRO A 52 18.16 0.87 3.10
CA PRO A 52 17.95 1.77 1.98
C PRO A 52 19.03 1.56 0.94
N VAL A 53 18.68 1.83 -0.30
CA VAL A 53 19.62 1.81 -1.40
C VAL A 53 20.24 3.20 -1.46
N GLY A 54 21.55 3.26 -1.57
CA GLY A 54 22.25 4.53 -1.67
C GLY A 54 22.82 4.96 -0.33
N PRO A 55 22.66 6.22 0.06
CA PRO A 55 23.30 6.72 1.27
C PRO A 55 22.93 5.89 2.49
N GLN A 56 23.91 5.61 3.31
CA GLN A 56 23.70 4.75 4.46
C GLN A 56 23.21 5.51 5.68
N ASP A 57 23.05 6.82 5.56
CA ASP A 57 22.61 7.60 6.69
C ASP A 57 21.09 7.68 6.80
N GLN A 58 20.38 6.93 5.99
CA GLN A 58 18.93 6.87 6.07
C GLN A 58 18.49 5.72 6.93
N PRO A 59 17.36 5.86 7.63
CA PRO A 59 16.84 4.74 8.42
C PRO A 59 16.46 3.57 7.51
N ASP A 60 16.47 2.38 8.08
CA ASP A 60 16.02 1.21 7.34
C ASP A 60 14.53 1.34 7.02
N PHE A 61 14.15 0.73 5.90
CA PHE A 61 12.74 0.65 5.55
C PHE A 61 12.07 -0.46 6.33
N VAL A 62 10.79 -0.25 6.63
CA VAL A 62 9.91 -1.33 7.08
C VAL A 62 8.97 -1.60 5.92
N ASN A 63 8.80 -2.87 5.59
CA ASN A 63 8.07 -3.29 4.40
C ASN A 63 7.04 -4.34 4.74
N ALA A 64 6.05 -4.47 3.87
CA ALA A 64 5.07 -5.54 3.94
C ALA A 64 4.49 -5.76 2.56
N VAL A 65 3.82 -6.89 2.38
CA VAL A 65 3.07 -7.17 1.17
C VAL A 65 1.65 -7.51 1.60
N ALA A 66 0.67 -6.93 0.93
CA ALA A 66 -0.73 -7.17 1.22
C ALA A 66 -1.43 -7.77 0.01
N MET A 67 -2.33 -8.71 0.26
CA MET A 67 -3.16 -9.27 -0.78
C MET A 67 -4.56 -8.72 -0.60
N LEU A 68 -5.08 -8.11 -1.63
CA LEU A 68 -6.41 -7.50 -1.62
C LEU A 68 -7.34 -8.24 -2.57
N GLU A 69 -8.61 -8.23 -2.21
CA GLU A 69 -9.66 -8.61 -3.15
C GLU A 69 -10.36 -7.32 -3.52
N THR A 70 -10.49 -7.03 -4.81
CA THR A 70 -11.02 -5.75 -5.25
C THR A 70 -11.85 -5.89 -6.50
N ASN A 71 -12.87 -5.04 -6.62
CA ASN A 71 -13.64 -4.94 -7.85
C ASN A 71 -13.20 -3.72 -8.67
N LEU A 72 -12.20 -3.00 -8.19
CA LEU A 72 -11.68 -1.86 -8.92
C LEU A 72 -10.84 -2.32 -10.10
N GLU A 73 -10.91 -1.59 -11.20
CA GLU A 73 -10.03 -1.83 -12.34
C GLU A 73 -8.61 -1.38 -11.96
N PRO A 74 -7.59 -1.87 -12.67
CA PRO A 74 -6.21 -1.53 -12.28
C PRO A 74 -5.94 -0.04 -12.17
N LEU A 75 -6.42 0.76 -13.09
CA LEU A 75 -6.17 2.20 -13.02
C LEU A 75 -6.91 2.85 -11.87
N GLU A 76 -8.12 2.38 -11.58
CA GLU A 76 -8.85 2.88 -10.43
C GLU A 76 -8.13 2.54 -9.14
N LEU A 77 -7.61 1.32 -9.05
CA LEU A 77 -6.88 0.91 -7.87
C LEU A 77 -5.62 1.75 -7.71
N LEU A 78 -4.89 1.98 -8.80
CA LEU A 78 -3.71 2.83 -8.74
C LEU A 78 -4.05 4.23 -8.26
N ASP A 79 -5.16 4.79 -8.70
CA ASP A 79 -5.59 6.11 -8.26
C ASP A 79 -5.85 6.11 -6.75
N GLN A 80 -6.46 5.05 -6.23
CA GLN A 80 -6.72 4.95 -4.80
C GLN A 80 -5.42 4.83 -4.01
N LEU A 81 -4.47 4.05 -4.52
CA LEU A 81 -3.18 3.91 -3.85
C LEU A 81 -2.44 5.25 -3.82
N GLN A 82 -2.49 5.99 -4.92
CA GLN A 82 -1.85 7.30 -4.96
C GLN A 82 -2.51 8.26 -4.00
N ALA A 83 -3.82 8.18 -3.87
CA ALA A 83 -4.54 9.03 -2.93
C ALA A 83 -4.12 8.74 -1.49
N LEU A 84 -3.90 7.47 -1.17
CA LEU A 84 -3.42 7.11 0.16
C LEU A 84 -2.02 7.65 0.41
N GLU A 85 -1.15 7.53 -0.58
CA GLU A 85 0.20 8.10 -0.44
C GLU A 85 0.14 9.60 -0.20
N GLN A 86 -0.71 10.28 -0.94
CA GLN A 86 -0.86 11.72 -0.78
C GLN A 86 -1.42 12.08 0.59
N SER A 87 -2.36 11.29 1.08
CA SER A 87 -2.94 11.51 2.38
C SER A 87 -1.89 11.42 3.48
N HIS A 88 -1.01 10.42 3.40
CA HIS A 88 0.06 10.30 4.37
C HIS A 88 1.06 11.44 4.26
N ARG A 89 1.31 11.90 3.05
CA ARG A 89 2.22 13.01 2.85
C ARG A 89 1.66 14.30 3.42
N ARG A 90 0.35 14.50 3.31
CA ARG A 90 -0.26 15.71 3.84
C ARG A 90 -0.16 15.79 5.34
N VAL A 91 -0.26 14.67 6.01
CA VAL A 91 -0.11 14.65 7.44
C VAL A 91 1.29 15.12 7.81
N ARG A 92 2.24 14.95 6.89
CA ARG A 92 3.63 15.31 7.11
C ARG A 92 4.06 16.50 6.30
N GLU A 93 3.17 17.39 6.01
CA GLU A 93 3.50 18.48 5.10
C GLU A 93 4.64 19.35 5.58
N ARG A 94 4.93 19.33 6.87
CA ARG A 94 6.04 20.09 7.35
C ARG A 94 7.36 19.46 7.04
N HIS A 95 7.33 18.21 6.67
CA HIS A 95 8.53 17.48 6.38
C HIS A 95 8.69 17.42 4.89
N TRP A 96 9.50 18.31 4.36
CA TRP A 96 9.81 18.23 2.98
C TRP A 96 10.88 17.20 2.88
N GLY A 97 10.81 16.37 2.00
CA GLY A 97 11.77 15.33 1.86
C GLY A 97 11.10 14.05 1.49
N PRO A 98 11.68 12.91 1.83
CA PRO A 98 11.21 11.64 1.35
C PRO A 98 9.80 11.34 1.81
N ARG A 99 9.15 10.46 1.08
CA ARG A 99 7.80 10.07 1.38
C ARG A 99 7.74 9.26 2.65
N THR A 100 6.60 9.34 3.32
CA THR A 100 6.40 8.57 4.51
C THR A 100 5.81 7.21 4.21
N LEU A 101 5.23 7.04 3.04
CA LEU A 101 4.59 5.79 2.66
C LEU A 101 4.71 5.58 1.16
N ASP A 102 5.17 4.39 0.76
CA ASP A 102 5.18 3.99 -0.64
C ASP A 102 4.25 2.81 -0.80
N LEU A 103 3.40 2.86 -1.82
CA LEU A 103 2.48 1.78 -2.16
C LEU A 103 2.67 1.44 -3.62
N ASP A 104 3.00 0.17 -3.89
CA ASP A 104 3.22 -0.29 -5.25
C ASP A 104 2.28 -1.41 -5.60
N LEU A 105 1.63 -1.31 -6.75
CA LEU A 105 0.84 -2.42 -7.24
C LEU A 105 1.79 -3.41 -7.90
N LEU A 106 1.99 -4.54 -7.24
CA LEU A 106 2.96 -5.53 -7.69
C LEU A 106 2.37 -6.50 -8.70
N LEU A 107 1.11 -6.85 -8.51
CA LEU A 107 0.48 -7.86 -9.34
C LEU A 107 -1.01 -7.66 -9.29
N TYR A 108 -1.67 -7.78 -10.41
CA TYR A 108 -3.12 -7.67 -10.48
C TYR A 108 -3.60 -8.93 -11.21
N ASP A 109 -4.27 -9.80 -10.48
CA ASP A 109 -4.60 -11.14 -10.93
C ASP A 109 -3.30 -11.85 -11.36
N ASP A 110 -3.21 -12.29 -12.58
CA ASP A 110 -2.02 -12.93 -13.09
C ASP A 110 -1.14 -12.00 -13.91
N SER A 111 -1.46 -10.72 -13.91
CA SER A 111 -0.70 -9.75 -14.70
C SER A 111 0.21 -8.96 -13.79
N SER A 112 1.39 -8.69 -14.24
CA SER A 112 2.33 -7.89 -13.46
C SER A 112 2.63 -6.57 -14.12
#